data_9138f9520316b0f2a11a4dce9119ac61
#
_entry.id   9138f9520316b0f2a11a4dce9119ac61
#
_cell.length_a   1.000
_cell.length_b   1.000
_cell.length_c   1.000
_cell.angle_alpha   90.00
_cell.angle_beta   90.00
_cell.angle_gamma   90.00
#
_symmetry.space_group_name_H-M   'P 1'
#
loop_
_entity.id
_entity.type
_entity.pdbx_description
1 polymer ?
#
loop_
_entity_poly.entity_id
_entity_poly.type
_entity_poly.pdbx_seq_one_letter_code
_entity_poly.pdbx_strand_id
1 'polypeptide(L)'
;MAFKNLSLFVFSLFIIAACGGGGGSESPTPPAATGCQPSTTNLCITVRETGGGAYGGNVSRDYVVQNSSSAGVANKSLTLNAGTYVFDQTGSTNAGHPLRISTTSDGTRGGGSEYTTGVTVSGTAGTDGKTTIVINAST
;
A
#
# COMPACT_ATOMS: atom_id res chain seq x y z
N MET A 1 -18.55 -5.44 25.28
CA MET A 1 -17.20 -5.36 24.69
C MET A 1 -17.28 -4.49 23.46
N ALA A 2 -16.74 -3.28 23.50
CA ALA A 2 -16.77 -2.37 22.37
C ALA A 2 -15.53 -2.61 21.53
N PHE A 3 -15.69 -3.20 20.36
CA PHE A 3 -14.62 -3.31 19.37
C PHE A 3 -14.45 -1.94 18.73
N LYS A 4 -13.36 -1.24 19.06
CA LYS A 4 -12.96 -0.07 18.28
C LYS A 4 -12.30 -0.58 16.99
N ASN A 5 -13.03 -0.49 15.89
CA ASN A 5 -12.50 -0.71 14.57
C ASN A 5 -11.55 0.45 14.25
N LEU A 6 -10.26 0.17 14.17
CA LEU A 6 -9.30 1.11 13.63
C LEU A 6 -9.44 1.09 12.10
N SER A 7 -10.06 2.12 11.54
CA SER A 7 -10.07 2.32 10.09
C SER A 7 -8.70 2.84 9.67
N LEU A 8 -7.89 1.95 9.12
CA LEU A 8 -6.57 2.30 8.65
C LEU A 8 -6.65 2.67 7.18
N PHE A 9 -6.46 3.97 6.89
CA PHE A 9 -6.31 4.43 5.52
C PHE A 9 -4.85 4.24 5.09
N VAL A 10 -4.64 3.32 4.16
CA VAL A 10 -3.33 3.13 3.55
C VAL A 10 -3.20 4.14 2.42
N PHE A 11 -2.35 5.14 2.59
CA PHE A 11 -2.19 6.21 1.61
C PHE A 11 -0.83 6.20 0.92
N SER A 12 -0.90 6.49 -0.36
CA SER A 12 0.25 6.56 -1.25
C SER A 12 1.07 7.83 -1.04
N LEU A 13 2.34 7.69 -0.73
CA LEU A 13 3.30 8.79 -0.76
C LEU A 13 3.69 9.04 -2.22
N PHE A 14 3.28 10.19 -2.76
CA PHE A 14 3.74 10.65 -4.07
C PHE A 14 5.21 11.06 -4.02
N ILE A 15 6.06 10.27 -4.65
CA ILE A 15 7.38 10.75 -5.07
C ILE A 15 7.31 10.95 -6.57
N ILE A 16 7.48 12.21 -7.00
CA ILE A 16 7.54 12.56 -8.41
C ILE A 16 8.91 12.13 -8.93
N ALA A 17 8.98 11.03 -9.65
CA ALA A 17 10.09 10.71 -10.52
C ALA A 17 9.59 10.70 -11.96
N ALA A 18 10.04 11.66 -12.75
CA ALA A 18 9.75 11.75 -14.16
C ALA A 18 10.52 10.68 -14.93
N CYS A 19 9.81 9.84 -15.69
CA CYS A 19 10.39 9.16 -16.85
C CYS A 19 9.29 8.95 -17.89
N GLY A 20 9.51 9.43 -19.09
CA GLY A 20 8.52 9.48 -20.15
C GLY A 20 8.42 8.17 -20.95
N GLY A 21 7.31 8.02 -21.67
CA GLY A 21 7.18 7.16 -22.85
C GLY A 21 5.92 6.30 -22.94
N GLY A 22 4.96 6.74 -23.75
CA GLY A 22 4.25 5.99 -24.79
C GLY A 22 3.21 4.92 -24.47
N GLY A 23 1.95 5.29 -24.63
CA GLY A 23 0.87 4.66 -25.38
C GLY A 23 0.46 3.21 -25.17
N GLY A 24 -0.80 2.99 -24.78
CA GLY A 24 -1.49 1.69 -24.89
C GLY A 24 -2.59 1.52 -23.86
N SER A 25 -3.83 1.66 -24.33
CA SER A 25 -5.03 1.46 -23.52
C SER A 25 -5.32 -0.02 -23.34
N GLU A 26 -4.89 -0.57 -22.22
CA GLU A 26 -5.51 -1.77 -21.60
C GLU A 26 -5.24 -1.65 -20.10
N SER A 27 -6.30 -1.85 -19.31
CA SER A 27 -6.15 -1.89 -17.86
C SER A 27 -5.37 -3.17 -17.51
N PRO A 28 -4.06 -3.10 -17.23
CA PRO A 28 -3.31 -4.30 -16.95
C PRO A 28 -3.77 -4.86 -15.61
N THR A 29 -4.12 -6.12 -15.59
CA THR A 29 -4.20 -6.92 -14.36
C THR A 29 -2.89 -6.68 -13.59
N PRO A 30 -2.95 -6.22 -12.32
CA PRO A 30 -1.72 -6.00 -11.57
C PRO A 30 -0.89 -7.28 -11.58
N PRO A 31 0.41 -7.21 -11.89
CA PRO A 31 1.25 -8.38 -11.80
C PRO A 31 1.18 -8.93 -10.38
N ALA A 32 0.93 -10.22 -10.25
CA ALA A 32 0.97 -10.88 -8.95
C ALA A 32 2.34 -10.60 -8.33
N ALA A 33 2.36 -10.16 -7.08
CA ALA A 33 3.61 -9.94 -6.35
C ALA A 33 4.39 -11.25 -6.35
N THR A 34 5.50 -11.30 -7.10
CA THR A 34 6.29 -12.52 -7.26
C THR A 34 6.87 -12.89 -5.88
N GLY A 35 6.42 -13.99 -5.32
CA GLY A 35 6.85 -14.49 -4.02
C GLY A 35 5.93 -14.17 -2.83
N CYS A 36 5.04 -13.20 -2.92
CA CYS A 36 4.08 -12.94 -1.86
C CYS A 36 2.90 -13.92 -1.94
N GLN A 37 2.54 -14.52 -0.80
CA GLN A 37 1.35 -15.36 -0.66
C GLN A 37 0.29 -14.61 0.15
N PRO A 38 -0.79 -14.14 -0.48
CA PRO A 38 -1.79 -13.34 0.21
C PRO A 38 -2.60 -14.20 1.20
N SER A 39 -2.84 -13.65 2.39
CA SER A 39 -3.67 -14.27 3.43
C SER A 39 -4.52 -13.20 4.12
N THR A 40 -5.25 -13.56 5.15
CA THR A 40 -6.02 -12.61 5.97
C THR A 40 -5.12 -11.62 6.73
N THR A 41 -3.87 -12.00 7.00
CA THR A 41 -2.91 -11.20 7.76
C THR A 41 -1.64 -10.86 6.98
N ASN A 42 -1.40 -11.51 5.83
CA ASN A 42 -0.33 -11.16 4.90
C ASN A 42 -0.94 -10.52 3.66
N LEU A 43 -0.76 -9.22 3.51
CA LEU A 43 -1.33 -8.41 2.46
C LEU A 43 -0.27 -8.14 1.40
N CYS A 44 -0.45 -8.69 0.20
CA CYS A 44 0.48 -8.45 -0.89
C CYS A 44 0.25 -7.07 -1.49
N ILE A 45 1.31 -6.28 -1.54
CA ILE A 45 1.29 -4.93 -2.06
C ILE A 45 1.99 -4.90 -3.41
N THR A 46 1.34 -4.25 -4.37
CA THR A 46 1.95 -3.90 -5.66
C THR A 46 1.69 -2.43 -5.96
N VAL A 47 2.56 -1.81 -6.72
CA VAL A 47 2.36 -0.46 -7.25
C VAL A 47 1.92 -0.57 -8.68
N ARG A 48 0.82 0.11 -9.01
CA ARG A 48 0.28 0.19 -10.37
C ARG A 48 0.35 1.62 -10.86
N GLU A 49 0.78 1.79 -12.08
CA GLU A 49 0.66 3.08 -12.78
C GLU A 49 -0.75 3.20 -13.35
N THR A 50 -1.44 4.28 -12.97
CA THR A 50 -2.71 4.66 -13.57
C THR A 50 -2.44 5.81 -14.55
N GLY A 51 -2.74 5.57 -15.84
CA GLY A 51 -2.50 6.54 -16.89
C GLY A 51 -3.35 7.80 -16.70
N GLY A 52 -2.75 8.97 -17.00
CA GLY A 52 -3.45 10.22 -17.16
C GLY A 52 -3.84 10.90 -15.84
N GLY A 53 -2.87 11.34 -15.07
CA GLY A 53 -3.14 12.32 -14.04
C GLY A 53 -3.78 13.59 -14.66
N ALA A 54 -4.79 14.18 -13.99
CA ALA A 54 -5.53 15.35 -14.42
C ALA A 54 -4.68 16.62 -14.64
N TYR A 55 -3.39 16.53 -14.47
CA TYR A 55 -2.41 17.60 -14.59
C TYR A 55 -1.25 17.21 -15.51
N GLY A 56 -1.49 17.25 -16.80
CA GLY A 56 -0.42 17.38 -17.81
C GLY A 56 0.63 16.27 -17.81
N GLY A 57 0.26 15.00 -17.97
CA GLY A 57 1.20 13.91 -18.27
C GLY A 57 1.88 13.25 -17.07
N ASN A 58 1.52 13.58 -15.85
CA ASN A 58 2.01 12.89 -14.67
C ASN A 58 1.30 11.54 -14.49
N VAL A 59 2.07 10.47 -14.41
CA VAL A 59 1.57 9.14 -14.11
C VAL A 59 1.20 9.09 -12.62
N SER A 60 -0.06 8.82 -12.31
CA SER A 60 -0.48 8.50 -10.94
C SER A 60 -0.06 7.07 -10.61
N ARG A 61 0.37 6.85 -9.39
CA ARG A 61 0.70 5.51 -8.89
C ARG A 61 -0.15 5.18 -7.68
N ASP A 62 -0.81 4.03 -7.75
CA ASP A 62 -1.66 3.54 -6.68
C ASP A 62 -1.05 2.29 -6.03
N TYR A 63 -1.19 2.19 -4.72
CA TYR A 63 -0.99 0.92 -4.04
C TYR A 63 -2.18 0.01 -4.28
N VAL A 64 -1.89 -1.19 -4.78
CA VAL A 64 -2.87 -2.26 -4.95
C VAL A 64 -2.68 -3.25 -3.82
N VAL A 65 -3.74 -3.48 -3.06
CA VAL A 65 -3.72 -4.38 -1.91
C VAL A 65 -4.47 -5.66 -2.24
N GLN A 66 -3.81 -6.79 -2.09
CA GLN A 66 -4.38 -8.12 -2.27
C GLN A 66 -4.34 -8.89 -0.95
N ASN A 67 -5.46 -9.48 -0.57
CA ASN A 67 -5.57 -10.44 0.54
C ASN A 67 -6.19 -11.75 0.04
N SER A 68 -6.38 -12.73 0.92
CA SER A 68 -6.93 -14.06 0.55
C SER A 68 -8.30 -14.04 -0.11
N SER A 69 -9.07 -12.97 0.08
CA SER A 69 -10.46 -12.88 -0.38
C SER A 69 -10.68 -11.94 -1.56
N SER A 70 -9.65 -11.24 -2.05
CA SER A 70 -9.81 -10.31 -3.15
C SER A 70 -8.62 -10.31 -4.12
N ALA A 71 -8.92 -10.27 -5.41
CA ALA A 71 -7.97 -9.77 -6.39
C ALA A 71 -7.54 -8.35 -5.98
N GLY A 72 -6.31 -7.96 -6.30
CA GLY A 72 -5.76 -6.68 -5.88
C GLY A 72 -6.67 -5.49 -6.20
N VAL A 73 -6.95 -4.67 -5.21
CA VAL A 73 -7.78 -3.46 -5.32
C VAL A 73 -6.92 -2.25 -5.01
N ALA A 74 -6.93 -1.28 -5.92
CA ALA A 74 -6.22 -0.02 -5.73
C ALA A 74 -6.87 0.80 -4.60
N ASN A 75 -6.04 1.44 -3.77
CA ASN A 75 -6.47 2.33 -2.69
C ASN A 75 -7.56 1.72 -1.80
N LYS A 76 -7.44 0.42 -1.51
CA LYS A 76 -8.43 -0.35 -0.75
C LYS A 76 -8.52 0.15 0.69
N SER A 77 -9.74 0.45 1.14
CA SER A 77 -10.01 0.63 2.57
C SER A 77 -9.99 -0.73 3.27
N LEU A 78 -9.26 -0.82 4.38
CA LEU A 78 -9.13 -2.01 5.20
C LEU A 78 -9.66 -1.72 6.60
N THR A 79 -10.48 -2.62 7.12
CA THR A 79 -10.83 -2.66 8.55
C THR A 79 -10.06 -3.80 9.18
N LEU A 80 -9.15 -3.49 10.10
CA LEU A 80 -8.30 -4.45 10.76
C LEU A 80 -8.70 -4.58 12.22
N ASN A 81 -8.89 -5.81 12.69
CA ASN A 81 -9.11 -6.13 14.09
C ASN A 81 -7.77 -6.19 14.85
N ALA A 82 -7.82 -6.41 16.16
CA ALA A 82 -6.61 -6.70 16.93
C ALA A 82 -5.87 -7.90 16.32
N GLY A 83 -4.57 -7.75 16.13
CA GLY A 83 -3.73 -8.75 15.49
C GLY A 83 -2.47 -8.17 14.86
N THR A 84 -1.67 -9.03 14.25
CA THR A 84 -0.47 -8.63 13.51
C THR A 84 -0.72 -8.80 12.02
N TYR A 85 -0.45 -7.74 11.26
CA TYR A 85 -0.63 -7.70 9.81
C TYR A 85 0.69 -7.34 9.13
N VAL A 86 0.99 -8.03 8.05
CA VAL A 86 2.17 -7.77 7.23
C VAL A 86 1.71 -7.23 5.88
N PHE A 87 2.23 -6.09 5.50
CA PHE A 87 2.13 -5.55 4.15
C PHE A 87 3.42 -5.92 3.41
N ASP A 88 3.32 -6.96 2.61
CA ASP A 88 4.46 -7.54 1.90
C ASP A 88 4.70 -6.78 0.59
N GLN A 89 5.85 -6.15 0.48
CA GLN A 89 6.31 -5.33 -0.63
C GLN A 89 7.48 -5.97 -1.40
N THR A 90 7.60 -7.29 -1.36
CA THR A 90 8.69 -8.01 -2.05
C THR A 90 8.59 -7.94 -3.57
N GLY A 91 7.39 -7.72 -4.12
CA GLY A 91 7.19 -7.59 -5.56
C GLY A 91 7.95 -6.41 -6.16
N SER A 92 8.60 -6.61 -7.32
CA SER A 92 9.46 -5.63 -7.98
C SER A 92 8.78 -4.30 -8.32
N THR A 93 7.45 -4.28 -8.47
CA THR A 93 6.67 -3.05 -8.72
C THR A 93 6.75 -2.05 -7.57
N ASN A 94 7.13 -2.51 -6.36
CA ASN A 94 7.29 -1.66 -5.19
C ASN A 94 8.66 -0.95 -5.14
N ALA A 95 9.58 -1.24 -6.07
CA ALA A 95 10.91 -0.63 -6.07
C ALA A 95 10.83 0.90 -6.09
N GLY A 96 11.45 1.54 -5.10
CA GLY A 96 11.37 3.00 -4.92
C GLY A 96 10.06 3.53 -4.31
N HIS A 97 9.13 2.63 -3.94
CA HIS A 97 7.81 2.99 -3.38
C HIS A 97 7.58 2.31 -2.01
N PRO A 98 8.32 2.68 -0.96
CA PRO A 98 8.12 2.10 0.36
C PRO A 98 6.77 2.52 0.93
N LEU A 99 5.98 1.55 1.39
CA LEU A 99 4.71 1.81 2.07
C LEU A 99 4.98 2.42 3.45
N ARG A 100 4.29 3.50 3.73
CA ARG A 100 4.22 4.13 5.05
C ARG A 100 2.76 4.26 5.47
N ILE A 101 2.51 4.18 6.76
CA ILE A 101 1.18 4.34 7.34
C ILE A 101 1.08 5.76 7.90
N SER A 102 -0.04 6.42 7.65
CA SER A 102 -0.27 7.79 8.10
C SER A 102 -1.59 7.91 8.86
N THR A 103 -1.68 8.93 9.70
CA THR A 103 -2.90 9.29 10.42
C THR A 103 -3.92 10.04 9.56
N THR A 104 -3.51 10.51 8.39
CA THR A 104 -4.35 11.26 7.45
C THR A 104 -4.40 10.60 6.09
N SER A 105 -5.46 10.87 5.34
CA SER A 105 -5.69 10.32 4.01
C SER A 105 -4.65 10.76 2.97
N ASP A 106 -3.99 11.89 3.18
CA ASP A 106 -2.98 12.43 2.27
C ASP A 106 -1.53 12.04 2.65
N GLY A 107 -1.38 11.09 3.55
CA GLY A 107 -0.10 10.78 4.11
C GLY A 107 0.48 11.97 4.87
N THR A 108 1.76 12.28 4.68
CA THR A 108 2.40 13.42 5.33
C THR A 108 2.26 14.73 4.55
N ARG A 109 1.64 14.73 3.37
CA ARG A 109 1.53 15.93 2.50
C ARG A 109 0.52 16.95 3.01
N GLY A 110 -0.63 16.52 3.51
CA GLY A 110 -1.68 17.40 4.03
C GLY A 110 -1.50 17.83 5.48
N GLY A 111 -0.27 17.84 5.99
CA GLY A 111 0.00 18.11 7.42
C GLY A 111 -0.19 16.90 8.33
N GLY A 112 -0.38 15.72 7.75
CA GLY A 112 -0.43 14.45 8.48
C GLY A 112 0.94 14.00 8.98
N SER A 113 0.92 13.10 9.95
CA SER A 113 2.12 12.48 10.50
C SER A 113 2.18 10.99 10.15
N GLU A 114 3.38 10.46 10.04
CA GLU A 114 3.56 9.01 9.93
C GLU A 114 3.06 8.34 11.21
N TYR A 115 2.25 7.31 11.04
CA TYR A 115 1.78 6.48 12.16
C TYR A 115 2.80 5.38 12.42
N THR A 116 3.41 5.40 13.59
CA THR A 116 4.50 4.48 13.96
C THR A 116 4.17 3.55 15.11
N THR A 117 3.03 3.74 15.80
CA THR A 117 2.65 2.90 16.94
C THR A 117 2.37 1.46 16.50
N GLY A 118 3.17 0.52 17.00
CA GLY A 118 3.08 -0.88 16.62
C GLY A 118 3.53 -1.17 15.18
N VAL A 119 4.15 -0.19 14.49
CA VAL A 119 4.62 -0.35 13.11
C VAL A 119 6.12 -0.64 13.09
N THR A 120 6.50 -1.64 12.30
CA THR A 120 7.89 -1.99 12.02
C THR A 120 8.08 -2.09 10.51
N VAL A 121 9.08 -1.41 10.00
CA VAL A 121 9.47 -1.47 8.58
C VAL A 121 10.79 -2.22 8.47
N SER A 122 10.88 -3.18 7.56
CA SER A 122 12.08 -3.99 7.33
C SER A 122 12.30 -4.21 5.85
N GLY A 123 13.56 -4.46 5.49
CA GLY A 123 13.96 -4.74 4.10
C GLY A 123 13.80 -3.53 3.17
N THR A 124 13.87 -3.82 1.88
CA THR A 124 13.79 -2.85 0.78
C THR A 124 12.58 -3.16 -0.09
N ALA A 125 11.70 -2.16 -0.29
CA ALA A 125 10.55 -2.30 -1.18
C ALA A 125 11.00 -2.72 -2.59
N GLY A 126 10.33 -3.72 -3.14
CA GLY A 126 10.69 -4.32 -4.43
C GLY A 126 11.69 -5.48 -4.35
N THR A 127 12.18 -5.84 -3.16
CA THR A 127 13.12 -6.94 -2.93
C THR A 127 12.67 -7.82 -1.78
N ASP A 128 12.79 -7.35 -0.55
CA ASP A 128 12.46 -8.05 0.69
C ASP A 128 11.63 -7.18 1.67
N GLY A 129 11.14 -6.04 1.17
CA GLY A 129 10.45 -5.02 1.97
C GLY A 129 9.17 -5.51 2.61
N LYS A 130 8.98 -5.19 3.88
CA LYS A 130 7.77 -5.47 4.65
C LYS A 130 7.47 -4.34 5.61
N THR A 131 6.19 -3.98 5.71
CA THR A 131 5.69 -3.10 6.75
C THR A 131 4.74 -3.93 7.63
N THR A 132 5.09 -4.11 8.88
CA THR A 132 4.29 -4.89 9.85
C THR A 132 3.60 -3.93 10.80
N ILE A 133 2.32 -4.15 11.08
CA ILE A 133 1.58 -3.44 12.12
C ILE A 133 1.01 -4.42 13.14
N VAL A 134 1.17 -4.10 14.41
CA VAL A 134 0.54 -4.78 15.54
C VAL A 134 -0.58 -3.90 16.08
N ILE A 135 -1.80 -4.39 16.01
CA ILE A 135 -3.00 -3.73 16.54
C ILE A 135 -3.38 -4.42 17.82
N ASN A 136 -3.27 -3.72 18.94
CA ASN A 136 -3.66 -4.23 20.24
C ASN A 136 -5.18 -4.12 20.42
N ALA A 137 -5.79 -5.10 21.10
CA ALA A 137 -7.15 -4.95 21.58
C ALA A 137 -7.21 -3.75 22.54
N SER A 138 -8.15 -2.83 22.30
CA SER A 138 -8.43 -1.80 23.31
C SER A 138 -9.10 -2.48 24.52
N THR A 139 -8.47 -2.40 25.67
CA THR A 139 -9.06 -2.75 26.96
C THR A 139 -10.12 -1.74 27.34
#